data_514aa8818d109f47540e8fce619e5df9
#
_entry.id   514aa8818d109f47540e8fce619e5df9
#
_cell.length_a   1.000
_cell.length_b   1.000
_cell.length_c   1.000
_cell.angle_alpha   90.00
_cell.angle_beta   90.00
_cell.angle_gamma   90.00
#
_symmetry.space_group_name_H-M   'P 1'
#
loop_
_entity.id
_entity.type
_entity.pdbx_description
1 polymer ?
#
loop_
_entity_poly.entity_id
_entity_poly.type
_entity_poly.pdbx_seq_one_letter_code
_entity_poly.pdbx_strand_id
1 'polypeptide(L)'
;MLNLKKIILCSACVCLGAGVFAKSLVMSWERVELRETHIAAYTPYRSFITYAELQDDIESLVYYLKTAYAGYDEMKERGFKAELVRAVLKNYEGQKKIESRKVFFDLQNALRPYVKDMHFFIKAWNDISMLTPKAVFYYANVFVKKTEDGYKVCQSGVPSVMIDSKFTGSEENLFYYPVKGENVYRLGVIADKKTSFHAFDFDGKSIAVPVYDDGAIESLGNIKFREIETADSAYVSISSFMLPPENSQFRRGAEIIFKKYVNLGIQHRNKKNIIIDLRGNDGGVLQYSEYLFYSMTQKNPKPYERGGLKAADTWALENFSMMMVESPATYRAHILNYELLGIRDKTTEATYKKLMKNPARVCSVLEFPRKANRCFYDGRIVILIDRNTMSASEEAVFLAKKAVGEDKVFVVGENSGGCFEYVDILDYALPNSGIYLHLADKKITSLSENPQWHGEGFGIYPDYWAVGTDLNDTIFMITHDEELKEKLPSAAAGFRLAADNGI
;
A
#
# COMPACT_ATOMS: atom_id res chain seq x y z
N MET A 1 15.10 -24.96 28.64
CA MET A 1 15.17 -24.26 27.33
C MET A 1 14.06 -24.79 26.44
N LEU A 2 12.83 -24.30 26.61
CA LEU A 2 11.75 -24.63 25.67
C LEU A 2 11.97 -23.84 24.39
N ASN A 3 12.03 -24.60 23.34
CA ASN A 3 12.45 -24.27 22.00
C ASN A 3 11.75 -23.02 21.44
N LEU A 4 12.47 -21.92 21.35
CA LEU A 4 12.07 -20.68 20.62
C LEU A 4 11.57 -21.02 19.20
N LYS A 5 12.12 -22.07 18.57
CA LYS A 5 11.65 -22.64 17.30
C LYS A 5 10.17 -23.03 17.28
N LYS A 6 9.59 -23.40 18.44
CA LYS A 6 8.15 -23.72 18.53
C LYS A 6 7.27 -22.46 18.65
N ILE A 7 7.81 -21.38 19.15
CA ILE A 7 7.07 -20.13 19.36
C ILE A 7 6.93 -19.35 18.04
N ILE A 8 7.99 -19.33 17.24
CA ILE A 8 7.99 -18.77 15.88
C ILE A 8 7.14 -19.66 14.94
N LEU A 9 7.16 -20.99 15.17
CA LEU A 9 6.27 -21.92 14.48
C LEU A 9 4.79 -21.67 14.81
N CYS A 10 4.41 -21.09 15.94
CA CYS A 10 3.00 -20.90 16.29
C CYS A 10 2.35 -19.66 15.67
N SER A 11 3.06 -18.58 15.40
CA SER A 11 2.54 -17.54 14.49
C SER A 11 2.43 -18.07 13.05
N ALA A 12 3.37 -18.95 12.65
CA ALA A 12 3.32 -19.70 11.40
C ALA A 12 2.44 -20.96 11.44
N CYS A 13 2.26 -21.63 12.61
CA CYS A 13 1.52 -22.89 12.73
C CYS A 13 0.00 -22.73 12.81
N VAL A 14 -0.53 -21.55 12.98
CA VAL A 14 -1.94 -21.31 12.64
C VAL A 14 -2.16 -21.47 11.11
N CYS A 15 -1.08 -21.37 10.32
CA CYS A 15 -1.06 -21.56 8.87
C CYS A 15 -0.58 -22.94 8.40
N LEU A 16 0.04 -23.80 9.26
CA LEU A 16 0.72 -25.00 8.82
C LEU A 16 -0.09 -26.29 9.04
N GLY A 17 -1.13 -26.45 8.25
CA GLY A 17 -1.74 -27.76 7.99
C GLY A 17 -1.07 -28.56 6.85
N ALA A 18 0.13 -28.21 6.38
CA ALA A 18 0.86 -28.99 5.38
C ALA A 18 2.35 -28.64 5.44
N GLY A 19 3.16 -29.59 5.80
CA GLY A 19 4.60 -29.70 5.98
C GLY A 19 5.54 -28.78 5.19
N VAL A 20 5.49 -27.48 5.40
CA VAL A 20 6.41 -26.51 4.86
C VAL A 20 7.38 -26.10 5.97
N PHE A 21 8.66 -26.32 5.76
CA PHE A 21 9.71 -25.85 6.66
C PHE A 21 9.94 -24.36 6.43
N ALA A 22 9.30 -23.51 7.23
CA ALA A 22 9.69 -22.12 7.31
C ALA A 22 11.05 -22.01 7.98
N LYS A 23 12.02 -21.38 7.32
CA LYS A 23 13.31 -21.06 7.92
C LYS A 23 13.13 -19.70 8.61
N SER A 24 12.95 -19.71 9.94
CA SER A 24 12.93 -18.47 10.69
C SER A 24 14.35 -18.11 11.13
N LEU A 25 14.81 -16.94 10.76
CA LEU A 25 16.04 -16.37 11.25
C LEU A 25 15.69 -15.30 12.29
N VAL A 26 16.09 -15.50 13.54
CA VAL A 26 16.03 -14.44 14.55
C VAL A 26 17.24 -13.54 14.34
N MET A 27 16.98 -12.32 13.84
CA MET A 27 18.03 -11.42 13.35
C MET A 27 18.65 -10.56 14.43
N SER A 28 17.88 -10.03 15.37
CA SER A 28 18.43 -9.21 16.47
C SER A 28 17.54 -9.21 17.70
N TRP A 29 18.16 -8.99 18.85
CA TRP A 29 17.48 -8.81 20.12
C TRP A 29 17.98 -7.51 20.75
N GLU A 30 17.11 -6.54 20.92
CA GLU A 30 17.37 -5.33 21.68
C GLU A 30 16.54 -5.34 22.96
N ARG A 31 17.15 -5.07 24.11
CA ARG A 31 16.39 -4.92 25.35
C ARG A 31 15.54 -3.67 25.27
N VAL A 32 14.25 -3.83 25.42
CA VAL A 32 13.26 -2.78 25.45
C VAL A 32 12.53 -2.85 26.78
N GLU A 33 12.40 -1.76 27.48
CA GLU A 33 11.48 -1.67 28.62
C GLU A 33 10.05 -1.73 28.08
N LEU A 34 9.36 -2.85 28.26
CA LEU A 34 7.95 -3.00 27.95
C LEU A 34 7.11 -2.45 29.13
N ARG A 35 6.58 -1.28 28.97
CA ARG A 35 5.53 -0.75 29.85
C ARG A 35 4.16 -1.26 29.35
N GLU A 36 3.13 -1.22 30.19
CA GLU A 36 1.78 -1.48 29.71
C GLU A 36 1.42 -0.43 28.65
N THR A 37 1.28 -0.86 27.41
CA THR A 37 0.83 -0.01 26.33
C THR A 37 -0.68 0.12 26.40
N HIS A 38 -1.18 1.31 26.62
CA HIS A 38 -2.59 1.58 26.41
C HIS A 38 -2.87 1.59 24.91
N ILE A 39 -3.63 0.60 24.42
CA ILE A 39 -4.14 0.64 23.07
C ILE A 39 -5.17 1.74 23.00
N ALA A 40 -4.96 2.64 22.10
CA ALA A 40 -5.52 3.97 22.06
C ALA A 40 -7.00 4.10 21.73
N ALA A 41 -7.71 3.02 21.54
CA ALA A 41 -9.09 3.09 21.03
C ALA A 41 -10.01 4.07 21.78
N TYR A 42 -9.61 4.57 22.96
CA TYR A 42 -10.53 5.32 23.82
C TYR A 42 -9.95 6.51 24.60
N THR A 43 -8.72 6.96 24.32
CA THR A 43 -8.24 8.19 24.99
C THR A 43 -8.78 9.41 24.26
N PRO A 44 -9.69 10.19 24.88
CA PRO A 44 -10.27 11.35 24.23
C PRO A 44 -9.21 12.45 24.05
N TYR A 45 -9.27 13.13 22.89
CA TYR A 45 -8.43 14.30 22.66
C TYR A 45 -8.73 15.40 23.66
N ARG A 46 -7.69 15.96 24.27
CA ARG A 46 -7.74 17.11 25.17
C ARG A 46 -7.05 18.30 24.53
N SER A 47 -7.78 19.41 24.40
CA SER A 47 -7.24 20.64 23.78
C SER A 47 -6.07 21.24 24.56
N PHE A 48 -5.98 20.98 25.85
CA PHE A 48 -4.95 21.54 26.74
C PHE A 48 -4.47 20.49 27.73
N ILE A 49 -3.17 20.51 28.00
CA ILE A 49 -2.47 19.68 28.98
C ILE A 49 -1.49 20.52 29.79
N THR A 50 -1.01 20.00 30.90
CA THR A 50 0.07 20.58 31.71
C THR A 50 1.44 20.17 31.19
N TYR A 51 2.50 20.81 31.67
CA TYR A 51 3.87 20.45 31.31
C TYR A 51 4.25 19.02 31.77
N ALA A 52 3.82 18.59 32.95
CA ALA A 52 4.06 17.24 33.46
C ALA A 52 3.32 16.19 32.62
N GLU A 53 2.09 16.45 32.18
CA GLU A 53 1.34 15.59 31.27
C GLU A 53 2.02 15.52 29.89
N LEU A 54 2.59 16.63 29.39
CA LEU A 54 3.37 16.62 28.14
C LEU A 54 4.64 15.77 28.26
N GLN A 55 5.33 15.84 29.39
CA GLN A 55 6.52 14.98 29.64
C GLN A 55 6.15 13.49 29.56
N ASP A 56 5.05 13.10 30.17
CA ASP A 56 4.56 11.71 30.13
C ASP A 56 4.13 11.30 28.70
N ASP A 57 3.47 12.18 27.97
CA ASP A 57 3.11 11.98 26.56
C ASP A 57 4.36 11.77 25.67
N ILE A 58 5.40 12.55 25.85
CA ILE A 58 6.65 12.45 25.11
C ILE A 58 7.36 11.10 25.39
N GLU A 59 7.45 10.69 26.65
CA GLU A 59 8.05 9.39 26.98
C GLU A 59 7.20 8.22 26.46
N SER A 60 5.87 8.37 26.47
CA SER A 60 4.97 7.40 25.86
C SER A 60 5.16 7.29 24.36
N LEU A 61 5.32 8.42 23.65
CA LEU A 61 5.62 8.43 22.22
C LEU A 61 6.94 7.70 21.92
N VAL A 62 8.01 8.03 22.63
CA VAL A 62 9.32 7.35 22.46
C VAL A 62 9.19 5.86 22.70
N TYR A 63 8.40 5.47 23.70
CA TYR A 63 8.14 4.08 24.01
C TYR A 63 7.37 3.38 22.88
N TYR A 64 6.31 3.97 22.33
CA TYR A 64 5.54 3.39 21.22
C TYR A 64 6.40 3.24 19.96
N LEU A 65 7.22 4.23 19.64
CA LEU A 65 8.15 4.12 18.51
C LEU A 65 9.11 2.93 18.67
N LYS A 66 9.64 2.72 19.87
CA LYS A 66 10.57 1.61 20.14
C LYS A 66 9.91 0.24 20.13
N THR A 67 8.67 0.13 20.60
CA THR A 67 8.03 -1.16 20.88
C THR A 67 6.98 -1.56 19.89
N ALA A 68 6.39 -0.60 19.19
CA ALA A 68 5.25 -0.82 18.32
C ALA A 68 5.54 -0.53 16.84
N TYR A 69 6.48 0.35 16.54
CA TYR A 69 6.76 0.73 15.18
C TYR A 69 7.83 -0.15 14.53
N ALA A 70 7.49 -0.86 13.45
CA ALA A 70 8.40 -1.74 12.74
C ALA A 70 9.56 -0.97 12.08
N GLY A 71 9.34 0.27 11.63
CA GLY A 71 10.34 1.14 10.99
C GLY A 71 11.27 1.87 11.95
N TYR A 72 11.30 1.53 13.24
CA TYR A 72 12.11 2.25 14.23
C TYR A 72 13.63 2.14 13.96
N ASP A 73 14.11 1.00 13.46
CA ASP A 73 15.53 0.82 13.17
C ASP A 73 15.96 1.67 11.99
N GLU A 74 15.15 1.74 10.93
CA GLU A 74 15.42 2.63 9.80
C GLU A 74 15.34 4.12 10.18
N MET A 75 14.46 4.48 11.13
CA MET A 75 14.50 5.83 11.69
C MET A 75 15.87 6.13 12.32
N LYS A 76 16.44 5.20 13.10
CA LYS A 76 17.78 5.35 13.70
C LYS A 76 18.87 5.46 12.63
N GLU A 77 18.81 4.65 11.58
CA GLU A 77 19.75 4.71 10.45
C GLU A 77 19.72 6.07 9.76
N ARG A 78 18.52 6.69 9.68
CA ARG A 78 18.33 8.07 9.19
C ARG A 78 18.72 9.15 10.21
N GLY A 79 19.29 8.75 11.36
CA GLY A 79 19.79 9.66 12.40
C GLY A 79 18.77 10.05 13.46
N PHE A 80 17.60 9.38 13.54
CA PHE A 80 16.65 9.61 14.61
C PHE A 80 17.23 9.26 15.97
N LYS A 81 17.00 10.13 16.95
CA LYS A 81 17.33 9.93 18.36
C LYS A 81 16.12 10.37 19.21
N ALA A 82 15.83 9.65 20.28
CA ALA A 82 14.72 9.97 21.16
C ALA A 82 14.78 11.40 21.73
N GLU A 83 16.01 11.92 21.90
CA GLU A 83 16.30 13.28 22.34
C GLU A 83 15.72 14.36 21.42
N LEU A 84 15.53 14.05 20.13
CA LEU A 84 14.89 14.99 19.17
C LEU A 84 13.43 15.23 19.52
N VAL A 85 12.71 14.17 19.90
CA VAL A 85 11.32 14.29 20.36
C VAL A 85 11.28 14.95 21.74
N ARG A 86 12.18 14.56 22.65
CA ARG A 86 12.29 15.18 23.98
C ARG A 86 12.62 16.67 23.92
N ALA A 87 13.35 17.11 22.89
CA ALA A 87 13.68 18.52 22.69
C ALA A 87 12.44 19.40 22.48
N VAL A 88 11.31 18.82 22.06
CA VAL A 88 10.02 19.53 21.93
C VAL A 88 9.59 20.12 23.27
N LEU A 89 9.93 19.47 24.41
CA LEU A 89 9.60 19.96 25.75
C LEU A 89 10.13 21.38 26.03
N LYS A 90 11.29 21.74 25.44
CA LYS A 90 11.89 23.05 25.63
C LYS A 90 10.99 24.21 25.18
N ASN A 91 10.13 23.97 24.17
CA ASN A 91 9.20 24.98 23.67
C ASN A 91 8.10 25.33 24.69
N TYR A 92 7.95 24.53 25.74
CA TYR A 92 6.84 24.58 26.69
C TYR A 92 7.27 24.73 28.15
N GLU A 93 8.59 24.86 28.42
CA GLU A 93 9.10 25.08 29.78
C GLU A 93 8.43 26.26 30.47
N GLY A 94 7.99 26.07 31.71
CA GLY A 94 7.32 27.11 32.51
C GLY A 94 5.86 27.38 32.12
N GLN A 95 5.32 26.78 31.12
CA GLN A 95 3.90 26.95 30.75
C GLN A 95 3.01 26.06 31.62
N LYS A 96 2.00 26.67 32.25
CA LYS A 96 0.99 25.95 33.08
C LYS A 96 -0.10 25.27 32.25
N LYS A 97 -0.34 25.77 31.04
CA LYS A 97 -1.38 25.31 30.11
C LYS A 97 -0.83 25.28 28.71
N ILE A 98 -0.75 24.10 28.11
CA ILE A 98 -0.16 23.83 26.83
C ILE A 98 -1.25 23.38 25.86
N GLU A 99 -1.31 23.99 24.69
CA GLU A 99 -2.25 23.62 23.65
C GLU A 99 -1.78 22.35 22.91
N SER A 100 -2.53 21.27 22.98
CA SER A 100 -2.18 19.96 22.39
C SER A 100 -2.03 20.03 20.87
N ARG A 101 -2.76 20.93 20.19
CA ARG A 101 -2.63 21.15 18.75
C ARG A 101 -1.25 21.69 18.36
N LYS A 102 -0.64 22.55 19.17
CA LYS A 102 0.74 23.03 18.94
C LYS A 102 1.75 21.90 19.13
N VAL A 103 1.56 21.11 20.19
CA VAL A 103 2.38 19.91 20.43
C VAL A 103 2.31 18.97 19.24
N PHE A 104 1.14 18.73 18.69
CA PHE A 104 0.97 17.91 17.47
C PHE A 104 1.84 18.40 16.31
N PHE A 105 1.86 19.70 16.00
CA PHE A 105 2.71 20.23 14.92
C PHE A 105 4.20 20.12 15.23
N ASP A 106 4.60 20.33 16.48
CA ASP A 106 6.00 20.19 16.89
C ASP A 106 6.48 18.73 16.79
N LEU A 107 5.64 17.77 17.19
CA LEU A 107 5.91 16.33 17.03
C LEU A 107 5.99 15.93 15.56
N GLN A 108 5.07 16.42 14.74
CA GLN A 108 5.09 16.22 13.30
C GLN A 108 6.41 16.67 12.68
N ASN A 109 6.87 17.89 13.04
CA ASN A 109 8.12 18.43 12.52
C ASN A 109 9.34 17.63 13.01
N ALA A 110 9.32 17.16 14.26
CA ALA A 110 10.40 16.36 14.83
C ALA A 110 10.51 14.95 14.20
N LEU A 111 9.41 14.36 13.75
CA LEU A 111 9.35 12.99 13.21
C LEU A 111 9.53 12.92 11.68
N ARG A 112 8.98 13.89 10.95
CA ARG A 112 8.91 13.90 9.48
C ARG A 112 10.23 13.58 8.75
N PRO A 113 11.42 14.08 9.17
CA PRO A 113 12.66 13.77 8.46
C PRO A 113 13.06 12.30 8.51
N TYR A 114 12.53 11.54 9.47
CA TYR A 114 12.98 10.19 9.80
C TYR A 114 11.99 9.10 9.41
N VAL A 115 10.72 9.44 9.20
CA VAL A 115 9.66 8.49 8.82
C VAL A 115 9.59 8.37 7.29
N LYS A 116 9.59 7.12 6.80
CA LYS A 116 9.43 6.74 5.39
C LYS A 116 8.35 5.64 5.28
N ASP A 117 7.20 5.90 5.85
CA ASP A 117 6.09 4.96 5.96
C ASP A 117 4.80 5.74 5.69
N MET A 118 4.08 5.34 4.67
CA MET A 118 2.82 5.97 4.25
C MET A 118 1.67 5.63 5.18
N HIS A 119 1.76 4.54 5.96
CA HIS A 119 0.79 4.22 6.99
C HIS A 119 1.03 5.02 8.28
N PHE A 120 2.23 5.57 8.49
CA PHE A 120 2.50 6.35 9.69
C PHE A 120 1.86 7.73 9.60
N PHE A 121 0.84 7.95 10.41
CA PHE A 121 0.31 9.30 10.60
C PHE A 121 0.07 9.61 12.07
N ILE A 122 0.02 10.89 12.38
CA ILE A 122 -0.41 11.42 13.66
C ILE A 122 -1.66 12.28 13.47
N LYS A 123 -2.53 12.28 14.47
CA LYS A 123 -3.80 13.00 14.43
C LYS A 123 -4.07 13.70 15.74
N ALA A 124 -4.55 14.96 15.66
CA ALA A 124 -5.04 15.72 16.78
C ALA A 124 -6.37 16.38 16.41
N TRP A 125 -7.46 15.94 17.01
CA TRP A 125 -8.82 16.38 16.68
C TRP A 125 -9.13 16.16 15.19
N ASN A 126 -9.27 17.24 14.40
CA ASN A 126 -9.53 17.17 12.96
C ASN A 126 -8.25 17.26 12.10
N ASP A 127 -7.11 17.54 12.72
CA ASP A 127 -5.83 17.64 12.00
C ASP A 127 -5.21 16.24 11.85
N ILE A 128 -4.96 15.83 10.63
CA ILE A 128 -4.25 14.58 10.30
C ILE A 128 -3.00 14.94 9.54
N SER A 129 -1.87 14.34 9.90
CA SER A 129 -0.62 14.52 9.20
C SER A 129 0.01 13.19 8.81
N MET A 130 0.03 12.91 7.53
CA MET A 130 0.91 11.92 6.95
C MET A 130 2.33 12.48 6.92
N LEU A 131 3.29 11.72 7.40
CA LEU A 131 4.67 12.17 7.51
C LEU A 131 5.46 11.95 6.22
N THR A 132 5.16 10.91 5.49
CA THR A 132 5.77 10.59 4.20
C THR A 132 4.96 11.24 3.05
N PRO A 133 5.59 12.01 2.17
CA PRO A 133 4.89 12.58 1.04
C PRO A 133 4.61 11.52 -0.03
N LYS A 134 3.49 11.69 -0.74
CA LYS A 134 3.12 10.86 -1.88
C LYS A 134 3.70 11.46 -3.17
N ALA A 135 4.37 10.64 -3.96
CA ALA A 135 4.88 11.03 -5.26
C ALA A 135 3.77 11.01 -6.33
N VAL A 136 3.88 11.94 -7.25
CA VAL A 136 2.91 12.19 -8.32
C VAL A 136 3.62 12.13 -9.66
N PHE A 137 3.01 11.45 -10.62
CA PHE A 137 3.45 11.47 -12.01
C PHE A 137 3.03 12.78 -12.67
N TYR A 138 4.01 13.60 -13.03
CA TYR A 138 3.83 14.80 -13.83
C TYR A 138 4.33 14.55 -15.25
N TYR A 139 3.47 14.67 -16.24
CA TYR A 139 3.78 14.37 -17.62
C TYR A 139 3.84 15.60 -18.49
N ALA A 140 4.73 15.58 -19.47
CA ALA A 140 4.80 16.58 -20.53
C ALA A 140 3.95 16.16 -21.74
N ASN A 141 3.52 17.12 -22.53
CA ASN A 141 2.92 16.85 -23.85
C ASN A 141 4.00 16.73 -24.92
N VAL A 142 4.99 15.88 -24.64
CA VAL A 142 6.12 15.57 -25.53
C VAL A 142 6.33 14.06 -25.54
N PHE A 143 6.40 13.49 -26.74
CA PHE A 143 6.63 12.07 -26.95
C PHE A 143 7.92 11.86 -27.75
N VAL A 144 8.68 10.88 -27.34
CA VAL A 144 9.93 10.47 -28.01
C VAL A 144 9.83 9.00 -28.43
N LYS A 145 10.43 8.70 -29.57
CA LYS A 145 10.53 7.34 -30.08
C LYS A 145 11.96 6.83 -29.97
N LYS A 146 12.11 5.63 -29.47
CA LYS A 146 13.42 4.94 -29.45
C LYS A 146 13.84 4.58 -30.87
N THR A 147 15.05 4.94 -31.25
CA THR A 147 15.69 4.67 -32.55
C THR A 147 17.05 4.02 -32.31
N GLU A 148 17.75 3.63 -33.36
CA GLU A 148 19.12 3.08 -33.26
C GLU A 148 20.09 4.09 -32.61
N ASP A 149 19.89 5.40 -32.85
CA ASP A 149 20.76 6.48 -32.34
C ASP A 149 20.29 7.07 -30.99
N GLY A 150 19.35 6.45 -30.30
CA GLY A 150 18.77 6.94 -29.05
C GLY A 150 17.30 7.35 -29.18
N TYR A 151 16.87 8.38 -28.47
CA TYR A 151 15.48 8.81 -28.44
C TYR A 151 15.31 10.12 -29.23
N LYS A 152 14.33 10.17 -30.14
CA LYS A 152 13.99 11.35 -30.93
C LYS A 152 12.55 11.79 -30.69
N VAL A 153 12.31 13.11 -30.62
CA VAL A 153 10.97 13.68 -30.47
C VAL A 153 10.12 13.32 -31.69
N CYS A 154 9.05 12.58 -31.49
CA CYS A 154 8.12 12.17 -32.54
C CYS A 154 6.80 12.98 -32.49
N GLN A 155 6.47 13.55 -31.34
CA GLN A 155 5.30 14.43 -31.18
C GLN A 155 5.61 15.44 -30.07
N SER A 156 5.26 16.72 -30.29
CA SER A 156 5.39 17.79 -29.29
C SER A 156 4.19 18.74 -29.34
N GLY A 157 3.60 18.98 -28.17
CA GLY A 157 2.67 20.08 -27.93
C GLY A 157 3.35 21.33 -27.34
N VAL A 158 4.69 21.34 -27.29
CA VAL A 158 5.50 22.40 -26.68
C VAL A 158 6.29 23.13 -27.78
N PRO A 159 6.03 24.42 -28.06
CA PRO A 159 6.65 25.15 -29.20
C PRO A 159 8.18 25.18 -29.15
N SER A 160 8.78 25.13 -27.95
CA SER A 160 10.24 25.16 -27.80
C SER A 160 10.93 23.80 -28.01
N VAL A 161 10.17 22.70 -28.20
CA VAL A 161 10.67 21.36 -28.43
C VAL A 161 10.33 20.94 -29.86
N MET A 162 11.36 20.86 -30.68
CA MET A 162 11.20 20.58 -32.12
C MET A 162 11.06 19.06 -32.37
N ILE A 163 10.25 18.70 -33.36
CA ILE A 163 10.20 17.33 -33.88
C ILE A 163 11.61 16.95 -34.41
N ASP A 164 11.97 15.67 -34.25
CA ASP A 164 13.28 15.09 -34.59
C ASP A 164 14.46 15.54 -33.72
N SER A 165 14.28 16.49 -32.77
CA SER A 165 15.31 16.78 -31.76
C SER A 165 15.65 15.51 -30.98
N LYS A 166 16.93 15.30 -30.69
CA LYS A 166 17.40 14.17 -29.91
C LYS A 166 17.20 14.44 -28.43
N PHE A 167 16.46 13.58 -27.73
CA PHE A 167 16.40 13.61 -26.27
C PHE A 167 17.73 13.08 -25.70
N THR A 168 18.38 13.89 -24.88
CA THR A 168 19.70 13.61 -24.28
C THR A 168 19.65 13.60 -22.74
N GLY A 169 18.44 13.70 -22.17
CA GLY A 169 18.23 13.67 -20.72
C GLY A 169 18.25 12.28 -20.13
N SER A 170 17.90 12.17 -18.84
CA SER A 170 17.87 10.90 -18.11
C SER A 170 16.77 9.97 -18.63
N GLU A 171 17.08 8.67 -18.71
CA GLU A 171 16.07 7.64 -19.02
C GLU A 171 14.98 7.53 -17.95
N GLU A 172 15.21 8.00 -16.72
CA GLU A 172 14.20 8.09 -15.67
C GLU A 172 13.02 9.02 -16.03
N ASN A 173 13.21 9.86 -17.04
CA ASN A 173 12.15 10.72 -17.56
C ASN A 173 11.35 10.10 -18.71
N LEU A 174 11.61 8.85 -19.06
CA LEU A 174 10.99 8.13 -20.16
C LEU A 174 9.94 7.15 -19.66
N PHE A 175 8.69 7.45 -19.92
CA PHE A 175 7.54 6.66 -19.50
C PHE A 175 6.92 5.96 -20.72
N TYR A 176 7.01 4.62 -20.76
CA TYR A 176 6.58 3.84 -21.91
C TYR A 176 5.08 4.06 -22.20
N TYR A 177 4.78 4.47 -23.43
CA TYR A 177 3.46 4.94 -23.83
C TYR A 177 3.01 4.31 -25.16
N PRO A 178 2.75 2.99 -25.19
CA PRO A 178 2.60 2.21 -26.42
C PRO A 178 1.35 2.58 -27.24
N VAL A 179 0.34 3.20 -26.64
CA VAL A 179 -0.87 3.66 -27.36
C VAL A 179 -0.54 4.70 -28.45
N LYS A 180 0.59 5.40 -28.35
CA LYS A 180 1.07 6.35 -29.37
C LYS A 180 2.01 5.71 -30.41
N GLY A 181 2.27 4.42 -30.29
CA GLY A 181 3.09 3.64 -31.21
C GLY A 181 4.14 2.79 -30.50
N GLU A 182 4.63 1.79 -31.21
CA GLU A 182 5.69 0.92 -30.70
C GLU A 182 6.97 1.72 -30.40
N ASN A 183 7.60 1.43 -29.25
CA ASN A 183 8.80 2.14 -28.77
C ASN A 183 8.64 3.63 -28.54
N VAL A 184 7.41 4.09 -28.28
CA VAL A 184 7.12 5.49 -27.93
C VAL A 184 7.07 5.63 -26.41
N TYR A 185 7.68 6.72 -25.94
CA TYR A 185 7.72 7.11 -24.53
C TYR A 185 7.21 8.55 -24.39
N ARG A 186 6.48 8.79 -23.32
CA ARG A 186 6.09 10.14 -22.90
C ARG A 186 7.14 10.69 -21.96
N LEU A 187 7.51 11.97 -22.11
CA LEU A 187 8.38 12.61 -21.12
C LEU A 187 7.59 13.00 -19.89
N GLY A 188 8.23 12.82 -18.71
CA GLY A 188 7.62 13.14 -17.44
C GLY A 188 8.61 13.12 -16.30
N VAL A 189 8.09 13.28 -15.09
CA VAL A 189 8.84 13.17 -13.82
C VAL A 189 7.91 12.68 -12.71
N ILE A 190 8.42 11.84 -11.82
CA ILE A 190 7.73 11.47 -10.59
C ILE A 190 8.34 12.30 -9.47
N ALA A 191 7.52 13.10 -8.78
CA ALA A 191 7.97 14.00 -7.74
C ALA A 191 7.01 14.03 -6.55
N ASP A 192 7.57 14.16 -5.35
CA ASP A 192 6.87 14.32 -4.09
C ASP A 192 6.46 15.77 -3.79
N LYS A 193 6.84 16.68 -4.68
CA LYS A 193 6.50 18.10 -4.61
C LYS A 193 5.78 18.54 -5.86
N LYS A 194 4.77 19.40 -5.69
CA LYS A 194 4.05 19.97 -6.81
C LYS A 194 5.03 20.69 -7.75
N THR A 195 5.01 20.32 -9.02
CA THR A 195 5.81 20.95 -10.06
C THR A 195 4.93 21.28 -11.26
N SER A 196 5.19 22.43 -11.90
CA SER A 196 4.48 22.87 -13.11
C SER A 196 5.41 22.91 -14.34
N PHE A 197 6.71 22.80 -14.11
CA PHE A 197 7.73 22.77 -15.14
C PHE A 197 8.84 21.81 -14.73
N HIS A 198 9.37 21.10 -15.72
CA HIS A 198 10.56 20.29 -15.56
C HIS A 198 11.54 20.55 -16.68
N ALA A 199 12.84 20.53 -16.39
CA ALA A 199 13.89 20.73 -17.38
C ALA A 199 14.24 19.40 -18.03
N PHE A 200 14.05 19.30 -19.35
CA PHE A 200 14.46 18.15 -20.15
C PHE A 200 15.57 18.56 -21.13
N ASP A 201 16.50 17.66 -21.40
CA ASP A 201 17.63 17.94 -22.27
C ASP A 201 17.37 17.44 -23.69
N PHE A 202 17.49 18.34 -24.68
CA PHE A 202 17.36 18.06 -26.10
C PHE A 202 18.57 18.64 -26.85
N ASP A 203 19.22 17.85 -27.68
CA ASP A 203 20.41 18.24 -28.44
C ASP A 203 21.49 18.91 -27.58
N GLY A 204 21.64 18.43 -26.32
CA GLY A 204 22.59 18.97 -25.34
C GLY A 204 22.17 20.30 -24.71
N LYS A 205 20.92 20.75 -24.89
CA LYS A 205 20.38 21.96 -24.27
C LYS A 205 19.21 21.63 -23.35
N SER A 206 19.23 22.22 -22.16
CA SER A 206 18.16 22.07 -21.18
C SER A 206 16.99 23.01 -21.51
N ILE A 207 15.80 22.48 -21.68
CA ILE A 207 14.58 23.22 -21.99
C ILE A 207 13.55 22.99 -20.88
N ALA A 208 13.05 24.06 -20.26
CA ALA A 208 11.96 23.99 -19.30
C ALA A 208 10.65 23.71 -20.03
N VAL A 209 10.03 22.59 -19.74
CA VAL A 209 8.81 22.09 -20.37
C VAL A 209 7.69 22.10 -19.34
N PRO A 210 6.48 22.58 -19.68
CA PRO A 210 5.32 22.43 -18.80
C PRO A 210 4.99 20.97 -18.55
N VAL A 211 4.70 20.63 -17.29
CA VAL A 211 4.25 19.30 -16.89
C VAL A 211 2.90 19.40 -16.19
N TYR A 212 2.10 18.37 -16.35
CA TYR A 212 0.70 18.30 -15.95
C TYR A 212 0.43 17.07 -15.11
N ASP A 213 -0.64 17.12 -14.37
CA ASP A 213 -1.15 16.06 -13.52
C ASP A 213 -2.69 16.00 -13.70
N ASP A 214 -3.24 14.86 -14.06
CA ASP A 214 -4.68 14.68 -14.31
C ASP A 214 -5.51 14.63 -13.01
N GLY A 215 -4.87 14.65 -11.86
CA GLY A 215 -5.52 14.40 -10.58
C GLY A 215 -5.83 12.91 -10.38
N ALA A 216 -5.68 12.44 -9.15
CA ALA A 216 -6.07 11.07 -8.81
C ALA A 216 -7.59 10.96 -8.64
N ILE A 217 -8.11 9.74 -8.80
CA ILE A 217 -9.47 9.42 -8.38
C ILE A 217 -9.51 9.50 -6.86
N GLU A 218 -10.36 10.35 -6.31
CA GLU A 218 -10.51 10.46 -4.86
C GLU A 218 -11.04 9.15 -4.27
N SER A 219 -10.43 8.70 -3.17
CA SER A 219 -10.99 7.61 -2.38
C SER A 219 -12.35 8.03 -1.86
N LEU A 220 -13.37 7.24 -2.14
CA LEU A 220 -14.77 7.61 -1.87
C LEU A 220 -15.23 7.26 -0.45
N GLY A 221 -14.35 6.65 0.38
CA GLY A 221 -14.70 6.22 1.74
C GLY A 221 -15.82 5.17 1.82
N ASN A 222 -16.51 4.92 0.73
CA ASN A 222 -17.58 3.92 0.60
C ASN A 222 -17.22 2.91 -0.49
N ILE A 223 -17.53 1.64 -0.23
CA ILE A 223 -17.30 0.57 -1.21
C ILE A 223 -18.30 0.73 -2.35
N LYS A 224 -17.77 0.96 -3.56
CA LYS A 224 -18.54 0.93 -4.81
C LYS A 224 -18.00 -0.19 -5.70
N PHE A 225 -18.88 -0.81 -6.42
CA PHE A 225 -18.58 -1.89 -7.34
C PHE A 225 -19.30 -1.66 -8.65
N ARG A 226 -18.58 -1.78 -9.74
CA ARG A 226 -19.13 -1.69 -11.09
C ARG A 226 -18.59 -2.87 -11.90
N GLU A 227 -19.47 -3.47 -12.69
CA GLU A 227 -19.12 -4.58 -13.57
C GLU A 227 -19.64 -4.29 -14.99
N ILE A 228 -18.80 -4.54 -15.99
CA ILE A 228 -19.15 -4.49 -17.40
C ILE A 228 -18.68 -5.81 -18.01
N GLU A 229 -19.59 -6.46 -18.74
CA GLU A 229 -19.30 -7.74 -19.37
C GLU A 229 -19.52 -7.66 -20.87
N THR A 230 -18.62 -8.28 -21.63
CA THR A 230 -18.71 -8.52 -23.06
C THR A 230 -18.54 -10.01 -23.34
N ALA A 231 -18.56 -10.43 -24.59
CA ALA A 231 -18.27 -11.81 -24.95
C ALA A 231 -16.87 -12.25 -24.48
N ASP A 232 -15.84 -11.40 -24.69
CA ASP A 232 -14.44 -11.72 -24.46
C ASP A 232 -13.86 -11.19 -23.15
N SER A 233 -14.48 -10.17 -22.55
CA SER A 233 -13.91 -9.45 -21.42
C SER A 233 -14.88 -9.27 -20.26
N ALA A 234 -14.31 -9.15 -19.04
CA ALA A 234 -15.00 -8.66 -17.86
C ALA A 234 -14.20 -7.50 -17.26
N TYR A 235 -14.81 -6.32 -17.13
CA TYR A 235 -14.27 -5.17 -16.41
C TYR A 235 -14.95 -5.05 -15.06
N VAL A 236 -14.15 -4.90 -14.02
CA VAL A 236 -14.61 -4.71 -12.65
C VAL A 236 -13.88 -3.56 -12.02
N SER A 237 -14.61 -2.63 -11.45
CA SER A 237 -14.06 -1.55 -10.62
C SER A 237 -14.50 -1.74 -9.18
N ILE A 238 -13.56 -1.65 -8.25
CA ILE A 238 -13.79 -1.71 -6.81
C ILE A 238 -13.02 -0.58 -6.10
N SER A 239 -13.74 0.27 -5.38
CA SER A 239 -13.18 1.52 -4.84
C SER A 239 -12.49 1.38 -3.49
N SER A 240 -12.63 0.27 -2.78
CA SER A 240 -11.99 0.04 -1.48
C SER A 240 -12.08 -1.43 -1.07
N PHE A 241 -11.13 -1.88 -0.28
CA PHE A 241 -11.14 -3.16 0.42
C PHE A 241 -11.47 -3.03 1.91
N MET A 242 -11.89 -1.85 2.36
CA MET A 242 -12.30 -1.62 3.74
C MET A 242 -13.69 -2.20 4.00
N LEU A 243 -13.80 -3.00 5.08
CA LEU A 243 -15.11 -3.45 5.57
C LEU A 243 -15.66 -2.40 6.57
N PRO A 244 -16.89 -1.93 6.40
CA PRO A 244 -17.55 -1.15 7.43
C PRO A 244 -17.64 -1.91 8.75
N PRO A 245 -17.71 -1.22 9.90
CA PRO A 245 -17.91 -1.86 11.21
C PRO A 245 -19.08 -2.85 11.21
N GLU A 246 -19.00 -3.89 12.03
CA GLU A 246 -20.01 -4.98 12.05
C GLU A 246 -21.43 -4.48 12.34
N ASN A 247 -21.57 -3.46 13.15
CA ASN A 247 -22.86 -2.82 13.47
C ASN A 247 -23.32 -1.78 12.44
N SER A 248 -22.56 -1.56 11.37
CA SER A 248 -22.92 -0.63 10.31
C SER A 248 -24.04 -1.20 9.43
N GLN A 249 -25.04 -0.37 9.10
CA GLN A 249 -26.07 -0.70 8.12
C GLN A 249 -25.51 -1.06 6.72
N PHE A 250 -24.28 -0.60 6.42
CA PHE A 250 -23.61 -0.86 5.13
C PHE A 250 -22.82 -2.18 5.11
N ARG A 251 -22.63 -2.85 6.26
CA ARG A 251 -21.82 -4.07 6.36
C ARG A 251 -22.27 -5.18 5.41
N ARG A 252 -23.56 -5.47 5.39
CA ARG A 252 -24.11 -6.53 4.53
C ARG A 252 -23.92 -6.24 3.03
N GLY A 253 -24.08 -4.98 2.62
CA GLY A 253 -23.84 -4.55 1.24
C GLY A 253 -22.38 -4.74 0.83
N ALA A 254 -21.46 -4.34 1.69
CA ALA A 254 -20.02 -4.51 1.50
C ALA A 254 -19.64 -6.00 1.36
N GLU A 255 -20.15 -6.87 2.22
CA GLU A 255 -19.89 -8.33 2.14
C GLU A 255 -20.38 -8.95 0.83
N ILE A 256 -21.52 -8.48 0.28
CA ILE A 256 -22.00 -8.91 -1.03
C ILE A 256 -21.03 -8.48 -2.15
N ILE A 257 -20.54 -7.24 -2.08
CA ILE A 257 -19.56 -6.71 -3.05
C ILE A 257 -18.28 -7.52 -2.99
N PHE A 258 -17.72 -7.76 -1.79
CA PHE A 258 -16.53 -8.57 -1.66
C PHE A 258 -16.71 -9.99 -2.17
N LYS A 259 -17.88 -10.60 -1.91
CA LYS A 259 -18.20 -11.92 -2.45
C LYS A 259 -18.21 -11.94 -3.99
N LYS A 260 -18.66 -10.88 -4.64
CA LYS A 260 -18.54 -10.73 -6.11
C LYS A 260 -17.08 -10.64 -6.52
N TYR A 261 -16.30 -9.76 -5.89
CA TYR A 261 -14.89 -9.55 -6.21
C TYR A 261 -14.06 -10.83 -6.06
N VAL A 262 -14.12 -11.52 -4.94
CA VAL A 262 -13.34 -12.74 -4.69
C VAL A 262 -13.69 -13.90 -5.61
N ASN A 263 -14.88 -13.89 -6.21
CA ASN A 263 -15.34 -14.92 -7.15
C ASN A 263 -15.11 -14.56 -8.62
N LEU A 264 -14.54 -13.41 -8.95
CA LEU A 264 -14.27 -12.99 -10.34
C LEU A 264 -13.53 -14.06 -11.14
N GLY A 265 -12.46 -14.62 -10.59
CA GLY A 265 -11.66 -15.65 -11.23
C GLY A 265 -12.40 -16.97 -11.47
N ILE A 266 -13.56 -17.18 -10.80
CA ILE A 266 -14.44 -18.32 -11.00
C ILE A 266 -15.53 -17.98 -12.03
N GLN A 267 -16.17 -16.82 -11.87
CA GLN A 267 -17.28 -16.37 -12.72
C GLN A 267 -16.83 -16.08 -14.15
N HIS A 268 -15.67 -15.47 -14.30
CA HIS A 268 -15.12 -15.03 -15.59
C HIS A 268 -13.97 -15.90 -16.11
N ARG A 269 -13.87 -17.14 -15.62
CA ARG A 269 -12.77 -18.06 -15.97
C ARG A 269 -12.61 -18.30 -17.47
N ASN A 270 -13.70 -18.18 -18.22
CA ASN A 270 -13.73 -18.40 -19.69
C ASN A 270 -13.50 -17.13 -20.49
N LYS A 271 -13.37 -15.97 -19.85
CA LYS A 271 -13.08 -14.70 -20.52
C LYS A 271 -11.63 -14.64 -20.95
N LYS A 272 -11.38 -14.06 -22.12
CA LYS A 272 -10.01 -13.81 -22.59
C LYS A 272 -9.31 -12.74 -21.76
N ASN A 273 -10.08 -11.76 -21.23
CA ASN A 273 -9.54 -10.66 -20.46
C ASN A 273 -10.38 -10.40 -19.20
N ILE A 274 -9.71 -10.15 -18.08
CA ILE A 274 -10.30 -9.61 -16.85
C ILE A 274 -9.60 -8.29 -16.55
N ILE A 275 -10.36 -7.20 -16.53
CA ILE A 275 -9.85 -5.87 -16.21
C ILE A 275 -10.29 -5.53 -14.79
N ILE A 276 -9.32 -5.29 -13.91
CA ILE A 276 -9.54 -4.94 -12.51
C ILE A 276 -9.12 -3.49 -12.30
N ASP A 277 -10.08 -2.61 -12.11
CA ASP A 277 -9.83 -1.19 -11.87
C ASP A 277 -9.73 -0.92 -10.36
N LEU A 278 -8.51 -0.69 -9.91
CA LEU A 278 -8.15 -0.39 -8.52
C LEU A 278 -7.81 1.09 -8.31
N ARG A 279 -8.05 1.94 -9.30
CA ARG A 279 -7.81 3.39 -9.16
C ARG A 279 -8.70 3.96 -8.06
N GLY A 280 -8.11 4.76 -7.18
CA GLY A 280 -8.79 5.32 -6.02
C GLY A 280 -9.04 4.32 -4.88
N ASN A 281 -8.59 3.08 -4.98
CA ASN A 281 -8.72 2.07 -3.93
C ASN A 281 -7.54 2.16 -2.96
N ASP A 282 -7.78 2.73 -1.79
CA ASP A 282 -6.78 2.95 -0.74
C ASP A 282 -6.45 1.69 0.11
N GLY A 283 -6.91 0.52 -0.32
CA GLY A 283 -6.62 -0.75 0.32
C GLY A 283 -7.67 -1.20 1.32
N GLY A 284 -7.22 -1.94 2.34
CA GLY A 284 -8.05 -2.54 3.38
C GLY A 284 -7.66 -3.99 3.67
N VAL A 285 -8.59 -4.93 3.53
CA VAL A 285 -8.41 -6.35 3.87
C VAL A 285 -7.69 -7.09 2.75
N LEU A 286 -6.46 -7.54 2.99
CA LEU A 286 -5.58 -8.29 2.07
C LEU A 286 -6.23 -9.57 1.53
N GLN A 287 -6.90 -10.33 2.39
CA GLN A 287 -7.42 -11.67 2.11
C GLN A 287 -8.40 -11.74 0.93
N TYR A 288 -8.98 -10.61 0.51
CA TYR A 288 -9.88 -10.61 -0.65
C TYR A 288 -9.12 -10.83 -1.96
N SER A 289 -8.01 -10.13 -2.15
CA SER A 289 -7.14 -10.31 -3.31
C SER A 289 -6.41 -11.65 -3.26
N GLU A 290 -5.95 -12.07 -2.08
CA GLU A 290 -5.38 -13.40 -1.88
C GLU A 290 -6.33 -14.51 -2.33
N TYR A 291 -7.61 -14.45 -1.93
CA TYR A 291 -8.59 -15.46 -2.33
C TYR A 291 -8.89 -15.44 -3.83
N LEU A 292 -9.04 -14.26 -4.42
CA LEU A 292 -9.28 -14.11 -5.85
C LEU A 292 -8.19 -14.82 -6.64
N PHE A 293 -6.92 -14.48 -6.40
CA PHE A 293 -5.81 -15.02 -7.18
C PHE A 293 -5.47 -16.47 -6.82
N TYR A 294 -5.64 -16.87 -5.55
CA TYR A 294 -5.58 -18.28 -5.18
C TYR A 294 -6.59 -19.13 -5.98
N SER A 295 -7.82 -18.65 -6.15
CA SER A 295 -8.85 -19.37 -6.91
C SER A 295 -8.43 -19.64 -8.35
N MET A 296 -7.67 -18.75 -8.97
CA MET A 296 -7.15 -18.89 -10.33
C MET A 296 -6.07 -20.00 -10.44
N THR A 297 -5.42 -20.33 -9.33
CA THR A 297 -4.43 -21.42 -9.26
C THR A 297 -5.07 -22.79 -8.98
N GLN A 298 -6.37 -22.86 -8.80
CA GLN A 298 -7.08 -24.11 -8.50
C GLN A 298 -7.70 -24.73 -9.74
N LYS A 299 -7.56 -26.05 -9.92
CA LYS A 299 -8.21 -26.78 -11.01
C LYS A 299 -9.74 -26.72 -10.91
N ASN A 300 -10.27 -26.90 -9.69
CA ASN A 300 -11.70 -26.87 -9.39
C ASN A 300 -11.93 -25.88 -8.23
N PRO A 301 -11.93 -24.56 -8.51
CA PRO A 301 -12.11 -23.57 -7.47
C PRO A 301 -13.52 -23.64 -6.91
N LYS A 302 -13.63 -23.51 -5.60
CA LYS A 302 -14.94 -23.40 -4.94
C LYS A 302 -15.29 -21.93 -4.78
N PRO A 303 -16.59 -21.57 -4.86
CA PRO A 303 -17.05 -20.24 -4.50
C PRO A 303 -16.59 -19.87 -3.09
N TYR A 304 -16.37 -18.57 -2.90
CA TYR A 304 -15.90 -18.05 -1.61
C TYR A 304 -16.81 -18.49 -0.46
N GLU A 305 -16.19 -19.14 0.52
CA GLU A 305 -16.74 -19.42 1.84
C GLU A 305 -15.74 -18.89 2.90
N ARG A 306 -16.24 -18.47 4.05
CA ARG A 306 -15.43 -17.87 5.12
C ARG A 306 -14.18 -18.69 5.50
N GLY A 307 -14.25 -20.01 5.45
CA GLY A 307 -13.13 -20.92 5.74
C GLY A 307 -12.05 -20.98 4.66
N GLY A 308 -12.34 -20.48 3.43
CA GLY A 308 -11.39 -20.48 2.31
C GLY A 308 -10.28 -19.43 2.42
N LEU A 309 -10.50 -18.38 3.20
CA LEU A 309 -9.49 -17.33 3.41
C LEU A 309 -8.19 -17.85 3.98
N LYS A 310 -8.25 -18.83 4.88
CA LYS A 310 -7.04 -19.42 5.49
C LYS A 310 -6.14 -20.13 4.47
N ALA A 311 -6.71 -20.79 3.48
CA ALA A 311 -5.95 -21.44 2.42
C ALA A 311 -5.32 -20.41 1.48
N ALA A 312 -6.02 -19.31 1.21
CA ALA A 312 -5.54 -18.20 0.40
C ALA A 312 -4.39 -17.45 1.08
N ASP A 313 -4.53 -17.15 2.37
CA ASP A 313 -3.48 -16.54 3.20
C ASP A 313 -2.20 -17.42 3.20
N THR A 314 -2.34 -18.74 3.42
CA THR A 314 -1.20 -19.65 3.32
C THR A 314 -0.56 -19.64 1.94
N TRP A 315 -1.36 -19.64 0.87
CA TRP A 315 -0.84 -19.55 -0.49
C TRP A 315 -0.11 -18.22 -0.74
N ALA A 316 -0.67 -17.09 -0.32
CA ALA A 316 -0.04 -15.79 -0.47
C ALA A 316 1.32 -15.74 0.24
N LEU A 317 1.40 -16.17 1.49
CA LEU A 317 2.65 -16.27 2.25
C LEU A 317 3.69 -17.15 1.56
N GLU A 318 3.29 -18.34 1.05
CA GLU A 318 4.20 -19.27 0.36
C GLU A 318 4.71 -18.73 -0.99
N ASN A 319 3.94 -17.91 -1.68
CA ASN A 319 4.23 -17.50 -3.05
C ASN A 319 4.73 -16.06 -3.16
N PHE A 320 4.35 -15.20 -2.22
CA PHE A 320 4.82 -13.83 -2.20
C PHE A 320 6.19 -13.68 -1.50
N SER A 321 6.65 -14.70 -0.78
CA SER A 321 7.94 -14.71 -0.07
C SER A 321 8.11 -13.47 0.82
N MET A 322 7.08 -13.17 1.62
CA MET A 322 7.16 -12.04 2.51
C MET A 322 8.17 -12.32 3.63
N MET A 323 9.29 -11.62 3.60
CA MET A 323 10.17 -11.49 4.75
C MET A 323 9.66 -10.29 5.55
N MET A 324 9.26 -10.54 6.80
CA MET A 324 8.68 -9.51 7.66
C MET A 324 9.51 -9.31 8.93
N VAL A 325 9.66 -8.06 9.32
CA VAL A 325 10.10 -7.66 10.66
C VAL A 325 8.86 -7.28 11.47
N GLU A 326 8.67 -7.90 12.62
CA GLU A 326 7.53 -7.67 13.51
C GLU A 326 7.98 -6.91 14.76
N SER A 327 7.20 -5.93 15.18
CA SER A 327 7.42 -5.23 16.44
C SER A 327 6.99 -6.09 17.66
N PRO A 328 7.49 -5.81 18.87
CA PRO A 328 7.01 -6.48 20.09
C PRO A 328 5.51 -6.31 20.36
N ALA A 329 4.90 -5.23 19.87
CA ALA A 329 3.48 -4.96 20.03
C ALA A 329 2.58 -5.93 19.24
N THR A 330 3.09 -6.54 18.17
CA THR A 330 2.38 -7.56 17.37
C THR A 330 1.77 -8.64 18.25
N TYR A 331 2.54 -9.16 19.21
CA TYR A 331 2.07 -10.23 20.11
C TYR A 331 0.91 -9.77 21.00
N ARG A 332 0.93 -8.50 21.44
CA ARG A 332 -0.18 -7.94 22.23
C ARG A 332 -1.43 -7.75 21.37
N ALA A 333 -1.28 -7.28 20.14
CA ALA A 333 -2.40 -7.14 19.22
C ALA A 333 -3.06 -8.50 18.92
N HIS A 334 -2.26 -9.55 18.72
CA HIS A 334 -2.78 -10.90 18.55
C HIS A 334 -3.57 -11.37 19.77
N ILE A 335 -3.07 -11.16 20.99
CA ILE A 335 -3.81 -11.52 22.23
C ILE A 335 -5.15 -10.80 22.27
N LEU A 336 -5.17 -9.49 22.04
CA LEU A 336 -6.40 -8.70 22.09
C LEU A 336 -7.39 -9.09 21.01
N ASN A 337 -6.93 -9.33 19.79
CA ASN A 337 -7.79 -9.81 18.71
C ASN A 337 -8.38 -11.18 19.03
N TYR A 338 -7.61 -12.08 19.62
CA TYR A 338 -8.11 -13.38 20.06
C TYR A 338 -9.10 -13.27 21.23
N GLU A 339 -8.86 -12.37 22.18
CA GLU A 339 -9.80 -12.09 23.27
C GLU A 339 -11.13 -11.52 22.77
N LEU A 340 -11.08 -10.58 21.80
CA LEU A 340 -12.28 -10.01 21.16
C LEU A 340 -13.08 -11.05 20.37
N LEU A 341 -12.39 -12.05 19.80
CA LEU A 341 -13.03 -13.17 19.10
C LEU A 341 -13.44 -14.31 20.02
N GLY A 342 -13.22 -14.18 21.34
CA GLY A 342 -13.48 -15.23 22.33
C GLY A 342 -12.52 -16.42 22.21
N ILE A 343 -11.39 -16.26 21.53
CA ILE A 343 -10.37 -17.29 21.33
C ILE A 343 -9.24 -17.05 22.33
N ARG A 344 -8.98 -18.00 23.21
CA ARG A 344 -7.79 -18.00 24.07
C ARG A 344 -6.66 -18.74 23.40
N ASP A 345 -5.64 -18.02 22.94
CA ASP A 345 -4.37 -18.63 22.54
C ASP A 345 -3.36 -18.55 23.68
N LYS A 346 -3.30 -19.66 24.43
CA LYS A 346 -2.40 -19.81 25.58
C LYS A 346 -0.92 -19.66 25.20
N THR A 347 -0.55 -19.93 23.95
CA THR A 347 0.84 -19.89 23.49
C THR A 347 1.26 -18.45 23.27
N THR A 348 0.43 -17.64 22.59
CA THR A 348 0.66 -16.22 22.38
C THR A 348 0.64 -15.47 23.71
N GLU A 349 -0.30 -15.80 24.61
CA GLU A 349 -0.35 -15.22 25.96
C GLU A 349 0.91 -15.53 26.79
N ALA A 350 1.41 -16.76 26.73
CA ALA A 350 2.63 -17.17 27.43
C ALA A 350 3.87 -16.47 26.87
N THR A 351 3.93 -16.28 25.54
CA THR A 351 5.01 -15.56 24.87
C THR A 351 5.02 -14.10 25.27
N TYR A 352 3.87 -13.44 25.23
CA TYR A 352 3.72 -12.07 25.68
C TYR A 352 4.15 -11.88 27.14
N LYS A 353 3.66 -12.73 28.07
CA LYS A 353 4.07 -12.73 29.48
C LYS A 353 5.58 -12.91 29.67
N LYS A 354 6.22 -13.69 28.81
CA LYS A 354 7.68 -13.88 28.82
C LYS A 354 8.40 -12.65 28.30
N LEU A 355 7.92 -12.03 27.22
CA LEU A 355 8.44 -10.77 26.71
C LEU A 355 8.31 -9.64 27.72
N MET A 356 7.19 -9.57 28.45
CA MET A 356 6.99 -8.61 29.54
C MET A 356 7.97 -8.79 30.70
N LYS A 357 8.39 -10.04 30.99
CA LYS A 357 9.38 -10.31 32.06
C LYS A 357 10.83 -10.09 31.63
N ASN A 358 11.13 -10.28 30.35
CA ASN A 358 12.45 -10.10 29.78
C ASN A 358 12.32 -9.34 28.45
N PRO A 359 12.11 -8.03 28.52
CA PRO A 359 11.74 -7.23 27.36
C PRO A 359 12.88 -7.21 26.33
N ALA A 360 12.59 -7.76 25.17
CA ALA A 360 13.48 -7.74 24.03
C ALA A 360 12.66 -7.45 22.78
N ARG A 361 13.21 -6.62 21.92
CA ARG A 361 12.67 -6.44 20.58
C ARG A 361 12.95 -7.71 19.78
N VAL A 362 11.88 -8.35 19.28
CA VAL A 362 11.99 -9.54 18.46
C VAL A 362 11.85 -9.10 17.00
N CYS A 363 12.96 -9.15 16.27
CA CYS A 363 12.90 -9.12 14.81
C CYS A 363 12.90 -10.58 14.35
N SER A 364 11.80 -11.03 13.78
CA SER A 364 11.71 -12.32 13.12
C SER A 364 11.67 -12.10 11.61
N VAL A 365 12.46 -12.86 10.89
CA VAL A 365 12.40 -12.93 9.44
C VAL A 365 11.73 -14.25 9.09
N LEU A 366 10.56 -14.17 8.46
CA LEU A 366 9.87 -15.33 7.91
C LEU A 366 10.25 -15.45 6.44
N GLU A 367 10.96 -16.51 6.10
CA GLU A 367 11.34 -16.82 4.73
C GLU A 367 10.55 -18.05 4.26
N PHE A 368 9.75 -17.86 3.22
CA PHE A 368 8.97 -18.93 2.61
C PHE A 368 9.60 -19.37 1.29
N PRO A 369 9.73 -20.68 1.02
CA PRO A 369 10.23 -21.15 -0.27
C PRO A 369 9.24 -20.78 -1.36
N ARG A 370 9.75 -20.22 -2.47
CA ARG A 370 8.94 -19.93 -3.65
C ARG A 370 8.45 -21.23 -4.28
N LYS A 371 7.15 -21.41 -4.36
CA LYS A 371 6.53 -22.51 -5.10
C LYS A 371 6.12 -22.02 -6.48
N ALA A 372 6.40 -22.85 -7.49
CA ALA A 372 5.83 -22.64 -8.83
C ALA A 372 4.34 -22.99 -8.78
N ASN A 373 3.48 -22.04 -9.05
CA ASN A 373 2.03 -22.27 -9.15
C ASN A 373 1.65 -22.60 -10.60
N ARG A 374 0.78 -23.58 -10.76
CA ARG A 374 0.12 -23.80 -12.03
C ARG A 374 -1.11 -22.89 -12.07
N CYS A 375 -1.15 -21.96 -13.03
CA CYS A 375 -2.34 -21.19 -13.30
C CYS A 375 -3.35 -22.02 -14.11
N PHE A 376 -4.62 -21.96 -13.76
CA PHE A 376 -5.73 -22.57 -14.50
C PHE A 376 -6.62 -21.53 -15.18
N TYR A 377 -6.29 -20.25 -15.07
CA TYR A 377 -6.83 -19.18 -15.88
C TYR A 377 -5.87 -18.87 -17.03
N ASP A 378 -6.33 -19.02 -18.26
CA ASP A 378 -5.48 -18.85 -19.44
C ASP A 378 -5.59 -17.47 -20.10
N GLY A 379 -6.48 -16.62 -19.62
CA GLY A 379 -6.67 -15.26 -20.12
C GLY A 379 -5.64 -14.27 -19.61
N ARG A 380 -5.85 -13.00 -19.96
CA ARG A 380 -5.04 -11.86 -19.54
C ARG A 380 -5.72 -11.12 -18.38
N ILE A 381 -4.92 -10.52 -17.51
CA ILE A 381 -5.40 -9.59 -16.50
C ILE A 381 -4.84 -8.20 -16.81
N VAL A 382 -5.69 -7.20 -16.80
CA VAL A 382 -5.31 -5.78 -16.87
C VAL A 382 -5.66 -5.15 -15.53
N ILE A 383 -4.68 -4.61 -14.83
CA ILE A 383 -4.91 -3.93 -13.55
C ILE A 383 -4.70 -2.44 -13.76
N LEU A 384 -5.73 -1.66 -13.47
CA LEU A 384 -5.64 -0.21 -13.56
C LEU A 384 -5.28 0.36 -12.19
N ILE A 385 -4.23 1.17 -12.15
CA ILE A 385 -3.73 1.79 -10.93
C ILE A 385 -3.59 3.30 -11.08
N ASP A 386 -3.67 4.01 -9.96
CA ASP A 386 -3.31 5.40 -9.81
C ASP A 386 -2.62 5.64 -8.46
N ARG A 387 -2.16 6.83 -8.18
CA ARG A 387 -1.49 7.20 -6.92
C ARG A 387 -2.35 7.05 -5.66
N ASN A 388 -3.64 6.75 -5.78
CA ASN A 388 -4.52 6.39 -4.67
C ASN A 388 -4.81 4.89 -4.60
N THR A 389 -4.20 4.08 -5.47
CA THR A 389 -4.10 2.64 -5.31
C THR A 389 -3.05 2.36 -4.25
N MET A 390 -3.44 1.87 -3.06
CA MET A 390 -2.55 1.76 -1.90
C MET A 390 -2.76 0.45 -1.12
N SER A 391 -1.71 0.03 -0.36
CA SER A 391 -1.81 -1.07 0.61
C SER A 391 -2.29 -2.38 -0.03
N ALA A 392 -3.38 -2.97 0.43
CA ALA A 392 -3.95 -4.22 -0.10
C ALA A 392 -4.23 -4.18 -1.62
N SER A 393 -4.43 -2.98 -2.21
CA SER A 393 -4.60 -2.84 -3.66
C SER A 393 -3.26 -2.98 -4.39
N GLU A 394 -2.15 -2.58 -3.78
CA GLU A 394 -0.81 -2.80 -4.32
C GLU A 394 -0.42 -4.28 -4.22
N GLU A 395 -0.77 -4.95 -3.11
CA GLU A 395 -0.60 -6.40 -2.98
C GLU A 395 -1.32 -7.14 -4.10
N ALA A 396 -2.54 -6.72 -4.47
CA ALA A 396 -3.31 -7.36 -5.53
C ALA A 396 -2.54 -7.43 -6.87
N VAL A 397 -1.73 -6.41 -7.18
CA VAL A 397 -0.87 -6.40 -8.39
C VAL A 397 0.18 -7.51 -8.33
N PHE A 398 0.88 -7.63 -7.20
CA PHE A 398 1.91 -8.66 -7.02
C PHE A 398 1.31 -10.07 -7.02
N LEU A 399 0.17 -10.25 -6.36
CA LEU A 399 -0.52 -11.54 -6.32
C LEU A 399 -1.03 -11.96 -7.70
N ALA A 400 -1.54 -11.02 -8.50
CA ALA A 400 -1.96 -11.29 -9.88
C ALA A 400 -0.79 -11.84 -10.73
N LYS A 401 0.35 -11.14 -10.70
CA LYS A 401 1.56 -11.56 -11.43
C LYS A 401 2.06 -12.93 -10.96
N LYS A 402 1.99 -13.21 -9.65
CA LYS A 402 2.35 -14.51 -9.09
C LYS A 402 1.39 -15.63 -9.47
N ALA A 403 0.10 -15.37 -9.50
CA ALA A 403 -0.91 -16.38 -9.78
C ALA A 403 -1.03 -16.71 -11.26
N VAL A 404 -0.99 -15.69 -12.12
CA VAL A 404 -1.34 -15.79 -13.55
C VAL A 404 -0.08 -15.82 -14.44
N GLY A 405 0.97 -15.11 -14.03
CA GLY A 405 2.24 -14.99 -14.77
C GLY A 405 2.51 -13.56 -15.23
N GLU A 406 3.78 -13.18 -15.21
CA GLU A 406 4.26 -11.82 -15.54
C GLU A 406 3.87 -11.41 -16.98
N ASP A 407 3.85 -12.36 -17.91
CA ASP A 407 3.54 -12.18 -19.34
C ASP A 407 2.05 -12.01 -19.63
N LYS A 408 1.18 -12.31 -18.67
CA LYS A 408 -0.28 -12.26 -18.82
C LYS A 408 -0.94 -11.16 -17.97
N VAL A 409 -0.18 -10.49 -17.12
CA VAL A 409 -0.69 -9.42 -16.25
C VAL A 409 -0.09 -8.09 -16.67
N PHE A 410 -0.94 -7.15 -17.05
CA PHE A 410 -0.57 -5.83 -17.53
C PHE A 410 -1.04 -4.78 -16.53
N VAL A 411 -0.13 -4.02 -15.97
CA VAL A 411 -0.42 -2.91 -15.07
C VAL A 411 -0.45 -1.62 -15.88
N VAL A 412 -1.55 -0.89 -15.80
CA VAL A 412 -1.82 0.28 -16.65
C VAL A 412 -2.24 1.47 -15.79
N GLY A 413 -1.75 2.65 -16.09
CA GLY A 413 -2.15 3.88 -15.40
C GLY A 413 -0.99 4.80 -15.06
N GLU A 414 -0.95 5.28 -13.82
CA GLU A 414 0.17 6.02 -13.23
C GLU A 414 0.77 5.24 -12.05
N ASN A 415 1.80 5.75 -11.38
CA ASN A 415 2.36 5.10 -10.20
C ASN A 415 1.30 4.92 -9.10
N SER A 416 1.38 3.83 -8.35
CA SER A 416 0.56 3.62 -7.16
C SER A 416 1.02 4.52 -6.00
N GLY A 417 0.32 4.46 -4.86
CA GLY A 417 0.57 5.33 -3.72
C GLY A 417 1.84 5.03 -2.94
N GLY A 418 2.37 3.82 -3.04
CA GLY A 418 3.53 3.40 -2.28
C GLY A 418 3.24 3.28 -0.79
N CYS A 419 2.28 2.43 -0.42
CA CYS A 419 1.81 2.25 0.93
C CYS A 419 1.69 0.76 1.26
N PHE A 420 2.74 -0.03 1.02
CA PHE A 420 2.68 -1.47 1.19
C PHE A 420 3.94 -2.10 1.80
N GLU A 421 5.00 -1.34 2.03
CA GLU A 421 6.19 -1.88 2.70
C GLU A 421 5.95 -2.06 4.21
N TYR A 422 5.14 -1.18 4.80
CA TYR A 422 4.73 -1.24 6.19
C TYR A 422 3.26 -1.66 6.29
N VAL A 423 2.95 -2.65 7.13
CA VAL A 423 1.62 -3.29 7.19
C VAL A 423 1.21 -3.61 8.64
N ASP A 424 -0.05 -4.04 8.79
CA ASP A 424 -0.66 -4.40 10.08
C ASP A 424 -0.58 -3.26 11.11
N ILE A 425 -1.51 -2.34 10.96
CA ILE A 425 -1.52 -1.08 11.67
C ILE A 425 -2.11 -1.23 13.06
N LEU A 426 -1.42 -0.66 14.04
CA LEU A 426 -1.89 -0.50 15.40
C LEU A 426 -2.08 0.96 15.76
N ASP A 427 -3.15 1.22 16.47
CA ASP A 427 -3.55 2.54 16.90
C ASP A 427 -3.16 2.80 18.35
N TYR A 428 -2.53 3.95 18.59
CA TYR A 428 -2.11 4.40 19.92
C TYR A 428 -2.61 5.82 20.16
N ALA A 429 -2.84 6.19 21.43
CA ALA A 429 -3.02 7.58 21.82
C ALA A 429 -2.02 7.95 22.91
N LEU A 430 -1.53 9.17 22.87
CA LEU A 430 -0.78 9.72 23.97
C LEU A 430 -1.71 9.85 25.21
N PRO A 431 -1.25 9.42 26.39
CA PRO A 431 -2.14 9.17 27.53
C PRO A 431 -2.85 10.43 28.05
N ASN A 432 -2.25 11.59 27.86
CA ASN A 432 -2.78 12.83 28.41
C ASN A 432 -3.43 13.74 27.37
N SER A 433 -2.78 13.97 26.24
CA SER A 433 -3.32 14.82 25.16
C SER A 433 -4.35 14.09 24.29
N GLY A 434 -4.28 12.77 24.22
CA GLY A 434 -5.07 12.00 23.27
C GLY A 434 -4.65 12.25 21.80
N ILE A 435 -3.43 12.76 21.57
CA ILE A 435 -2.86 12.79 20.22
C ILE A 435 -2.68 11.33 19.76
N TYR A 436 -3.26 11.05 18.60
CA TYR A 436 -3.38 9.71 18.07
C TYR A 436 -2.22 9.37 17.12
N LEU A 437 -1.75 8.14 17.19
CA LEU A 437 -0.66 7.59 16.41
C LEU A 437 -1.15 6.33 15.69
N HIS A 438 -0.87 6.27 14.39
CA HIS A 438 -1.17 5.13 13.53
C HIS A 438 0.16 4.55 13.08
N LEU A 439 0.52 3.39 13.61
CA LEU A 439 1.86 2.81 13.48
C LEU A 439 1.76 1.41 12.86
N ALA A 440 2.57 1.16 11.82
CA ALA A 440 2.72 -0.19 11.30
C ALA A 440 3.57 -1.04 12.27
N ASP A 441 3.07 -2.21 12.65
CA ASP A 441 3.78 -3.13 13.53
C ASP A 441 4.63 -4.16 12.78
N LYS A 442 4.47 -4.24 11.44
CA LYS A 442 5.26 -5.12 10.55
C LYS A 442 5.81 -4.35 9.36
N LYS A 443 6.95 -4.83 8.86
CA LYS A 443 7.59 -4.35 7.64
C LYS A 443 7.91 -5.54 6.73
N ILE A 444 7.53 -5.44 5.46
CA ILE A 444 7.86 -6.41 4.41
C ILE A 444 9.22 -6.06 3.84
N THR A 445 10.26 -6.81 4.21
CA THR A 445 11.64 -6.51 3.80
C THR A 445 11.98 -7.03 2.41
N SER A 446 11.30 -8.06 1.94
CA SER A 446 11.51 -8.64 0.59
C SER A 446 10.96 -7.78 -0.55
N LEU A 447 10.16 -6.78 -0.24
CA LEU A 447 9.54 -5.94 -1.27
C LEU A 447 10.58 -5.10 -2.03
N SER A 448 11.66 -4.68 -1.37
CA SER A 448 12.76 -3.95 -1.99
C SER A 448 13.51 -4.73 -3.10
N GLU A 449 13.35 -6.06 -3.13
CA GLU A 449 13.91 -6.91 -4.20
C GLU A 449 13.02 -6.98 -5.45
N ASN A 450 11.79 -6.46 -5.38
CA ASN A 450 10.85 -6.46 -6.50
C ASN A 450 11.12 -5.25 -7.42
N PRO A 451 11.46 -5.47 -8.70
CA PRO A 451 11.84 -4.37 -9.61
C PRO A 451 10.69 -3.39 -9.92
N GLN A 452 9.45 -3.76 -9.66
CA GLN A 452 8.29 -2.88 -9.85
C GLN A 452 7.98 -2.01 -8.62
N TRP A 453 8.57 -2.33 -7.45
CA TRP A 453 8.41 -1.55 -6.25
C TRP A 453 9.48 -0.46 -6.16
N HIS A 454 9.04 0.80 -6.10
CA HIS A 454 9.93 1.96 -6.05
C HIS A 454 9.97 2.62 -4.67
N GLY A 455 9.39 1.99 -3.66
CA GLY A 455 9.42 2.40 -2.25
C GLY A 455 8.17 3.15 -1.78
N GLU A 456 8.16 3.39 -0.47
CA GLU A 456 7.08 4.12 0.19
C GLU A 456 6.92 5.53 -0.39
N GLY A 457 5.69 5.89 -0.71
CA GLY A 457 5.31 7.13 -1.36
C GLY A 457 5.46 7.12 -2.90
N PHE A 458 6.20 6.19 -3.49
CA PHE A 458 6.40 6.06 -4.94
C PHE A 458 5.61 4.88 -5.54
N GLY A 459 5.53 3.77 -4.82
CA GLY A 459 4.69 2.63 -5.14
C GLY A 459 5.15 1.77 -6.32
N ILE A 460 4.18 1.18 -6.99
CA ILE A 460 4.35 0.34 -8.17
C ILE A 460 4.32 1.22 -9.41
N TYR A 461 5.28 1.05 -10.31
CA TYR A 461 5.24 1.68 -11.63
C TYR A 461 4.51 0.76 -12.62
N PRO A 462 3.58 1.29 -13.42
CA PRO A 462 2.83 0.48 -14.37
C PRO A 462 3.72 0.00 -15.53
N ASP A 463 3.32 -1.12 -16.14
CA ASP A 463 3.95 -1.60 -17.38
C ASP A 463 3.66 -0.64 -18.55
N TYR A 464 2.45 -0.06 -18.57
CA TYR A 464 2.00 0.91 -19.56
C TYR A 464 1.48 2.17 -18.86
N TRP A 465 2.21 3.25 -19.04
CA TRP A 465 1.77 4.56 -18.56
C TRP A 465 0.63 5.06 -19.42
N ALA A 466 -0.48 5.43 -18.81
CA ALA A 466 -1.65 5.92 -19.51
C ALA A 466 -2.46 6.83 -18.60
N VAL A 467 -2.75 8.05 -19.07
CA VAL A 467 -3.50 9.07 -18.33
C VAL A 467 -4.60 9.65 -19.20
N GLY A 468 -5.65 10.19 -18.58
CA GLY A 468 -6.75 10.83 -19.28
C GLY A 468 -7.44 9.89 -20.27
N THR A 469 -7.69 10.38 -21.46
CA THR A 469 -8.43 9.66 -22.53
C THR A 469 -7.64 8.48 -23.10
N ASP A 470 -6.32 8.48 -23.00
CA ASP A 470 -5.46 7.43 -23.55
C ASP A 470 -5.57 6.10 -22.79
N LEU A 471 -6.17 6.11 -21.57
CA LEU A 471 -6.36 4.90 -20.77
C LEU A 471 -7.25 3.86 -21.46
N ASN A 472 -8.42 4.28 -21.98
CA ASN A 472 -9.34 3.37 -22.67
C ASN A 472 -8.73 2.81 -23.95
N ASP A 473 -7.96 3.63 -24.68
CA ASP A 473 -7.24 3.20 -25.86
C ASP A 473 -6.13 2.21 -25.52
N THR A 474 -5.45 2.36 -24.37
CA THR A 474 -4.45 1.41 -23.88
C THR A 474 -5.09 0.08 -23.50
N ILE A 475 -6.24 0.11 -22.80
CA ILE A 475 -7.01 -1.12 -22.50
C ILE A 475 -7.41 -1.83 -23.80
N PHE A 476 -7.92 -1.09 -24.78
CA PHE A 476 -8.28 -1.65 -26.08
C PHE A 476 -7.08 -2.28 -26.81
N MET A 477 -5.95 -1.61 -26.81
CA MET A 477 -4.70 -2.12 -27.41
C MET A 477 -4.30 -3.47 -26.81
N ILE A 478 -4.52 -3.69 -25.51
CA ILE A 478 -4.19 -4.96 -24.82
C ILE A 478 -5.25 -6.03 -25.08
N THR A 479 -6.53 -5.64 -25.02
CA THR A 479 -7.66 -6.57 -25.01
C THR A 479 -8.19 -6.92 -26.40
N HIS A 480 -8.05 -6.02 -27.37
CA HIS A 480 -8.65 -6.07 -28.71
C HIS A 480 -10.17 -6.25 -28.68
N ASP A 481 -10.85 -5.70 -27.65
CA ASP A 481 -12.29 -5.82 -27.44
C ASP A 481 -12.98 -4.48 -27.71
N GLU A 482 -13.54 -4.31 -28.92
CA GLU A 482 -14.26 -3.10 -29.34
C GLU A 482 -15.51 -2.84 -28.50
N GLU A 483 -16.27 -3.89 -28.18
CA GLU A 483 -17.47 -3.77 -27.35
C GLU A 483 -17.13 -3.26 -25.95
N LEU A 484 -16.01 -3.72 -25.37
CA LEU A 484 -15.53 -3.23 -24.09
C LEU A 484 -15.15 -1.75 -24.20
N LYS A 485 -14.40 -1.36 -25.24
CA LYS A 485 -13.98 0.03 -25.46
C LYS A 485 -15.16 1.00 -25.49
N GLU A 486 -16.26 0.62 -26.16
CA GLU A 486 -17.47 1.43 -26.24
C GLU A 486 -18.22 1.53 -24.90
N LYS A 487 -18.18 0.47 -24.09
CA LYS A 487 -18.87 0.39 -22.79
C LYS A 487 -18.09 0.98 -21.63
N LEU A 488 -16.77 1.13 -21.76
CA LEU A 488 -15.94 1.70 -20.70
C LEU A 488 -16.35 3.16 -20.42
N PRO A 489 -16.40 3.57 -19.13
CA PRO A 489 -16.60 4.96 -18.79
C PRO A 489 -15.47 5.81 -19.39
N SER A 490 -15.77 7.07 -19.72
CA SER A 490 -14.69 7.98 -20.07
C SER A 490 -13.67 8.01 -18.93
N ALA A 491 -12.37 7.96 -19.24
CA ALA A 491 -11.30 7.86 -18.24
C ALA A 491 -11.34 8.98 -17.19
N ALA A 492 -11.86 10.16 -17.57
CA ALA A 492 -12.09 11.28 -16.66
C ALA A 492 -13.28 11.07 -15.71
N ALA A 493 -14.16 10.10 -15.98
CA ALA A 493 -15.41 9.98 -15.26
C ALA A 493 -15.29 9.12 -13.99
N GLY A 494 -14.34 8.18 -13.91
CA GLY A 494 -14.16 7.31 -12.75
C GLY A 494 -15.49 6.97 -12.04
N PHE A 495 -15.48 6.91 -10.73
CA PHE A 495 -16.70 6.78 -9.92
C PHE A 495 -17.57 8.06 -9.84
N ARG A 496 -17.13 9.21 -10.39
CA ARG A 496 -17.88 10.48 -10.31
C ARG A 496 -19.24 10.43 -11.02
N LEU A 497 -19.39 9.64 -12.10
CA LEU A 497 -20.66 9.53 -12.83
C LEU A 497 -21.68 8.58 -12.18
N ALA A 498 -21.32 7.82 -11.15
CA ALA A 498 -22.26 6.94 -10.44
C ALA A 498 -23.11 7.68 -9.40
N ALA A 499 -22.88 8.99 -9.15
CA ALA A 499 -23.67 9.77 -8.20
C ALA A 499 -25.02 10.21 -8.74
N ASP A 500 -25.23 10.21 -10.05
CA ASP A 500 -26.47 10.73 -10.68
C ASP A 500 -27.51 9.67 -11.05
N ASN A 501 -27.19 8.38 -10.97
CA ASN A 501 -28.16 7.29 -11.17
C ASN A 501 -28.44 6.61 -9.84
N GLY A 502 -29.45 7.16 -9.14
CA GLY A 502 -29.87 6.66 -7.84
C GLY A 502 -30.17 5.16 -7.83
N ILE A 503 -29.52 4.46 -6.91
CA ILE A 503 -30.07 3.36 -6.12
C ILE A 503 -29.61 3.55 -4.68
#